data_b9bbf6aa21ce67f80aecb2eb888080cc
#
_entry.id   b9bbf6aa21ce67f80aecb2eb888080cc
#
_cell.length_a   1.000
_cell.length_b   1.000
_cell.length_c   1.000
_cell.angle_alpha   90.00
_cell.angle_beta   90.00
_cell.angle_gamma   90.00
#
_symmetry.space_group_name_H-M   'P 1'
#
loop_
_entity.id
_entity.type
_entity.pdbx_description
1 polymer ?
#
loop_
_entity_poly.entity_id
_entity_poly.type
_entity_poly.pdbx_seq_one_letter_code
_entity_poly.pdbx_strand_id
1 'polypeptide(L)'
;MTEINYNLPVWDLTEIYTDIKDPKIKTDLKKIKDSSNKFVKKWKGKIKDLNSLDFLKCIETYQKICENLHKIGTHSSLIFATNMEDAEISRYNSSVSDEFTEIFSSLIFFTLELSKVDDVKIQSWMNNNNSSKWKPYLNVLRKRNPYLLD
;
A
#
# COMPACT_ATOMS: atom_id res chain seq x y z
N MET A 1 -46.08 7.18 -13.25
CA MET A 1 -44.66 7.45 -12.96
C MET A 1 -43.86 6.57 -13.90
N THR A 2 -43.19 7.20 -14.88
CA THR A 2 -42.34 6.47 -15.83
C THR A 2 -41.06 6.05 -15.10
N GLU A 3 -40.86 4.76 -14.88
CA GLU A 3 -39.59 4.24 -14.42
C GLU A 3 -38.52 4.54 -15.46
N ILE A 4 -37.66 5.47 -15.19
CA ILE A 4 -36.48 5.73 -16.01
C ILE A 4 -35.51 4.60 -15.73
N ASN A 5 -35.51 3.60 -16.60
CA ASN A 5 -34.54 2.49 -16.50
C ASN A 5 -33.17 3.00 -16.96
N TYR A 6 -32.40 3.51 -16.01
CA TYR A 6 -30.99 3.87 -16.25
C TYR A 6 -30.21 2.57 -16.39
N ASN A 7 -29.85 2.23 -17.60
CA ASN A 7 -28.88 1.16 -17.85
C ASN A 7 -27.49 1.68 -17.45
N LEU A 8 -27.24 1.74 -16.13
CA LEU A 8 -25.99 2.23 -15.58
C LEU A 8 -24.87 1.22 -15.92
N PRO A 9 -23.67 1.70 -16.29
CA PRO A 9 -22.54 0.83 -16.54
C PRO A 9 -22.18 0.06 -15.26
N VAL A 10 -22.01 -1.26 -15.38
CA VAL A 10 -21.56 -2.12 -14.29
C VAL A 10 -20.03 -2.21 -14.37
N TRP A 11 -19.36 -1.96 -13.27
CA TRP A 11 -17.90 -2.10 -13.18
C TRP A 11 -17.52 -3.58 -13.15
N ASP A 12 -16.68 -3.98 -14.07
CA ASP A 12 -16.11 -5.31 -14.10
C ASP A 12 -14.82 -5.34 -13.24
N LEU A 13 -14.86 -6.05 -12.12
CA LEU A 13 -13.74 -6.23 -11.20
C LEU A 13 -13.03 -7.57 -11.40
N THR A 14 -13.48 -8.40 -12.36
CA THR A 14 -12.93 -9.75 -12.59
C THR A 14 -11.49 -9.73 -13.08
N GLU A 15 -11.01 -8.59 -13.63
CA GLU A 15 -9.58 -8.39 -13.94
C GLU A 15 -8.70 -8.40 -12.70
N ILE A 16 -9.27 -8.07 -11.52
CA ILE A 16 -8.53 -8.07 -10.25
C ILE A 16 -8.61 -9.45 -9.61
N TYR A 17 -9.82 -9.90 -9.30
CA TYR A 17 -10.16 -11.25 -8.81
C TYR A 17 -11.54 -11.63 -9.34
N THR A 18 -11.75 -12.92 -9.61
CA THR A 18 -12.99 -13.42 -10.22
C THR A 18 -14.21 -13.19 -9.32
N ASP A 19 -14.05 -13.36 -8.02
CA ASP A 19 -15.06 -13.10 -6.99
C ASP A 19 -14.41 -13.05 -5.59
N ILE A 20 -15.22 -12.92 -4.53
CA ILE A 20 -14.75 -12.89 -3.13
C ILE A 20 -14.19 -14.23 -2.64
N LYS A 21 -14.38 -15.32 -3.38
CA LYS A 21 -13.87 -16.66 -3.06
C LYS A 21 -12.66 -17.04 -3.90
N ASP A 22 -12.17 -16.15 -4.77
CA ASP A 22 -11.01 -16.42 -5.61
C ASP A 22 -9.80 -16.85 -4.73
N PRO A 23 -9.24 -18.06 -4.94
CA PRO A 23 -8.14 -18.57 -4.13
C PRO A 23 -6.86 -17.72 -4.25
N LYS A 24 -6.76 -16.90 -5.31
CA LYS A 24 -5.65 -15.95 -5.47
C LYS A 24 -5.61 -14.92 -4.36
N ILE A 25 -6.77 -14.51 -3.81
CA ILE A 25 -6.85 -13.53 -2.71
C ILE A 25 -6.02 -14.00 -1.52
N LYS A 26 -6.25 -15.23 -1.05
CA LYS A 26 -5.52 -15.82 0.09
C LYS A 26 -4.03 -15.98 -0.23
N THR A 27 -3.73 -16.41 -1.45
CA THR A 27 -2.35 -16.59 -1.92
C THR A 27 -1.59 -15.27 -1.95
N ASP A 28 -2.23 -14.21 -2.46
CA ASP A 28 -1.62 -12.90 -2.59
C ASP A 28 -1.49 -12.21 -1.23
N LEU A 29 -2.48 -12.31 -0.34
CA LEU A 29 -2.37 -11.84 1.05
C LEU A 29 -1.18 -12.49 1.76
N LYS A 30 -1.02 -13.82 1.64
CA LYS A 30 0.12 -14.53 2.22
C LYS A 30 1.45 -14.01 1.65
N LYS A 31 1.57 -13.83 0.33
CA LYS A 31 2.79 -13.31 -0.31
C LYS A 31 3.10 -11.89 0.16
N ILE A 32 2.07 -11.04 0.30
CA ILE A 32 2.24 -9.67 0.78
C ILE A 32 2.74 -9.68 2.22
N LYS A 33 2.14 -10.49 3.10
CA LYS A 33 2.53 -10.63 4.50
C LYS A 33 3.98 -11.13 4.62
N ASP A 34 4.35 -12.15 3.86
CA ASP A 34 5.72 -12.68 3.83
C ASP A 34 6.72 -11.62 3.33
N SER A 35 6.34 -10.84 2.30
CA SER A 35 7.16 -9.76 1.75
C SER A 35 7.32 -8.61 2.75
N SER A 36 6.24 -8.24 3.46
CA SER A 36 6.26 -7.24 4.52
C SER A 36 7.18 -7.67 5.66
N ASN A 37 7.07 -8.91 6.13
CA ASN A 37 7.94 -9.44 7.19
C ASN A 37 9.42 -9.43 6.79
N LYS A 38 9.74 -9.83 5.55
CA LYS A 38 11.10 -9.75 5.01
C LYS A 38 11.59 -8.30 4.92
N PHE A 39 10.71 -7.38 4.50
CA PHE A 39 11.01 -5.96 4.41
C PHE A 39 11.34 -5.36 5.79
N VAL A 40 10.50 -5.62 6.80
CA VAL A 40 10.72 -5.19 8.18
C VAL A 40 12.05 -5.73 8.71
N LYS A 41 12.28 -7.04 8.60
CA LYS A 41 13.52 -7.69 9.08
C LYS A 41 14.77 -7.12 8.43
N LYS A 42 14.69 -6.74 7.16
CA LYS A 42 15.85 -6.24 6.39
C LYS A 42 16.16 -4.77 6.68
N TRP A 43 15.13 -3.93 6.79
CA TRP A 43 15.30 -2.47 6.68
C TRP A 43 14.98 -1.69 7.96
N LYS A 44 14.17 -2.22 8.88
CA LYS A 44 13.79 -1.51 10.11
C LYS A 44 15.02 -1.13 10.93
N GLY A 45 15.09 0.13 11.33
CA GLY A 45 16.20 0.71 12.07
C GLY A 45 17.43 1.07 11.24
N LYS A 46 17.38 0.92 9.90
CA LYS A 46 18.56 1.08 9.03
C LYS A 46 18.38 2.14 7.93
N ILE A 47 17.21 2.77 7.82
CA ILE A 47 16.89 3.65 6.68
C ILE A 47 17.90 4.80 6.57
N LYS A 48 18.27 5.45 7.67
CA LYS A 48 19.22 6.56 7.69
C LYS A 48 20.62 6.19 7.17
N ASP A 49 21.01 4.93 7.29
CA ASP A 49 22.37 4.46 6.99
C ASP A 49 22.50 3.94 5.53
N LEU A 50 21.40 3.89 4.78
CA LEU A 50 21.39 3.37 3.42
C LEU A 50 22.20 4.23 2.46
N ASN A 51 22.93 3.58 1.56
CA ASN A 51 23.44 4.23 0.36
C ASN A 51 22.36 4.41 -0.71
N SER A 52 22.62 5.14 -1.79
CA SER A 52 21.62 5.44 -2.83
C SER A 52 21.05 4.19 -3.51
N LEU A 53 21.86 3.16 -3.72
CA LEU A 53 21.41 1.92 -4.39
C LEU A 53 20.50 1.09 -3.46
N ASP A 54 20.87 0.99 -2.19
CA ASP A 54 20.06 0.25 -1.21
C ASP A 54 18.78 1.00 -0.86
N PHE A 55 18.82 2.34 -0.81
CA PHE A 55 17.61 3.16 -0.69
C PHE A 55 16.65 2.92 -1.86
N LEU A 56 17.16 2.89 -3.10
CA LEU A 56 16.33 2.61 -4.26
C LEU A 56 15.64 1.25 -4.17
N LYS A 57 16.39 0.19 -3.82
CA LYS A 57 15.82 -1.15 -3.60
C LYS A 57 14.79 -1.16 -2.48
N CYS A 58 15.05 -0.43 -1.41
CA CYS A 58 14.17 -0.33 -0.26
C CYS A 58 12.83 0.30 -0.65
N ILE A 59 12.85 1.50 -1.26
CA ILE A 59 11.63 2.22 -1.62
C ILE A 59 10.82 1.49 -2.71
N GLU A 60 11.47 0.86 -3.68
CA GLU A 60 10.80 0.05 -4.71
C GLU A 60 10.14 -1.20 -4.11
N THR A 61 10.80 -1.85 -3.14
CA THR A 61 10.20 -2.98 -2.44
C THR A 61 8.98 -2.53 -1.61
N TYR A 62 9.10 -1.41 -0.90
CA TYR A 62 8.00 -0.81 -0.14
C TYR A 62 6.81 -0.49 -1.05
N GLN A 63 7.05 0.20 -2.18
CA GLN A 63 6.01 0.51 -3.15
C GLN A 63 5.30 -0.76 -3.63
N LYS A 64 6.05 -1.79 -3.99
CA LYS A 64 5.46 -3.04 -4.50
C LYS A 64 4.57 -3.75 -3.49
N ILE A 65 4.95 -3.73 -2.21
CA ILE A 65 4.12 -4.27 -1.13
C ILE A 65 2.83 -3.44 -1.02
N CYS A 66 2.94 -2.11 -0.99
CA CYS A 66 1.79 -1.21 -0.90
C CYS A 66 0.85 -1.36 -2.11
N GLU A 67 1.36 -1.42 -3.34
CA GLU A 67 0.56 -1.62 -4.56
C GLU A 67 -0.27 -2.91 -4.48
N ASN A 68 0.38 -4.02 -4.11
CA ASN A 68 -0.31 -5.30 -4.01
C ASN A 68 -1.37 -5.29 -2.88
N LEU A 69 -1.06 -4.66 -1.75
CA LEU A 69 -1.97 -4.52 -0.63
C LEU A 69 -3.19 -3.66 -1.00
N HIS A 70 -2.95 -2.51 -1.64
CA HIS A 70 -4.03 -1.63 -2.11
C HIS A 70 -4.91 -2.31 -3.17
N LYS A 71 -4.33 -3.13 -4.05
CA LYS A 71 -5.10 -3.89 -5.04
C LYS A 71 -6.18 -4.75 -4.39
N ILE A 72 -5.84 -5.50 -3.35
CA ILE A 72 -6.80 -6.35 -2.61
C ILE A 72 -7.80 -5.48 -1.85
N GLY A 73 -7.32 -4.46 -1.14
CA GLY A 73 -8.17 -3.53 -0.39
C GLY A 73 -9.19 -2.82 -1.29
N THR A 74 -8.77 -2.35 -2.47
CA THR A 74 -9.65 -1.70 -3.45
C THR A 74 -10.72 -2.66 -3.97
N HIS A 75 -10.34 -3.88 -4.36
CA HIS A 75 -11.30 -4.91 -4.79
C HIS A 75 -12.35 -5.15 -3.71
N SER A 76 -11.92 -5.37 -2.47
CA SER A 76 -12.81 -5.63 -1.34
C SER A 76 -13.77 -4.46 -1.07
N SER A 77 -13.23 -3.22 -1.06
CA SER A 77 -14.04 -2.03 -0.80
C SER A 77 -15.06 -1.74 -1.90
N LEU A 78 -14.69 -1.95 -3.17
CA LEU A 78 -15.59 -1.73 -4.30
C LEU A 78 -16.73 -2.76 -4.31
N ILE A 79 -16.44 -4.04 -4.08
CA ILE A 79 -17.50 -5.07 -3.98
C ILE A 79 -18.42 -4.76 -2.79
N PHE A 80 -17.88 -4.39 -1.64
CA PHE A 80 -18.69 -4.02 -0.48
C PHE A 80 -19.60 -2.81 -0.77
N ALA A 81 -19.09 -1.79 -1.47
CA ALA A 81 -19.87 -0.63 -1.84
C ALA A 81 -21.06 -0.94 -2.77
N THR A 82 -20.98 -2.02 -3.56
CA THR A 82 -22.07 -2.44 -4.45
C THR A 82 -23.16 -3.25 -3.74
N ASN A 83 -22.84 -3.90 -2.60
CA ASN A 83 -23.79 -4.73 -1.88
C ASN A 83 -23.47 -4.79 -0.37
N MET A 84 -23.78 -3.70 0.34
CA MET A 84 -23.49 -3.57 1.77
C MET A 84 -24.35 -4.45 2.67
N GLU A 85 -25.49 -4.93 2.18
CA GLU A 85 -26.44 -5.75 2.95
C GLU A 85 -26.05 -7.24 2.95
N ASP A 86 -25.17 -7.67 2.03
CA ASP A 86 -24.73 -9.04 1.95
C ASP A 86 -23.73 -9.37 3.09
N ALA A 87 -24.13 -10.31 3.94
CA ALA A 87 -23.36 -10.72 5.11
C ALA A 87 -22.02 -11.42 4.73
N GLU A 88 -21.92 -12.06 3.56
CA GLU A 88 -20.70 -12.72 3.09
C GLU A 88 -19.72 -11.68 2.57
N ILE A 89 -20.19 -10.71 1.80
CA ILE A 89 -19.39 -9.58 1.30
C ILE A 89 -18.91 -8.73 2.48
N SER A 90 -19.77 -8.45 3.46
CA SER A 90 -19.40 -7.70 4.66
C SER A 90 -18.26 -8.38 5.44
N ARG A 91 -18.36 -9.71 5.66
CA ARG A 91 -17.31 -10.50 6.32
C ARG A 91 -16.01 -10.50 5.52
N TYR A 92 -16.09 -10.64 4.20
CA TYR A 92 -14.93 -10.57 3.33
C TYR A 92 -14.23 -9.21 3.46
N ASN A 93 -14.98 -8.11 3.37
CA ASN A 93 -14.43 -6.76 3.49
C ASN A 93 -13.78 -6.52 4.86
N SER A 94 -14.41 -6.95 5.95
CA SER A 94 -13.83 -6.86 7.29
C SER A 94 -12.54 -7.65 7.41
N SER A 95 -12.51 -8.89 6.93
CA SER A 95 -11.32 -9.74 6.97
C SER A 95 -10.15 -9.13 6.19
N VAL A 96 -10.41 -8.58 4.99
CA VAL A 96 -9.37 -7.90 4.19
C VAL A 96 -8.89 -6.63 4.89
N SER A 97 -9.79 -5.87 5.53
CA SER A 97 -9.45 -4.66 6.28
C SER A 97 -8.54 -4.95 7.48
N ASP A 98 -8.79 -6.05 8.19
CA ASP A 98 -7.97 -6.48 9.33
C ASP A 98 -6.55 -6.86 8.87
N GLU A 99 -6.43 -7.68 7.82
CA GLU A 99 -5.14 -8.05 7.24
C GLU A 99 -4.40 -6.81 6.68
N PHE A 100 -5.13 -5.90 6.03
CA PHE A 100 -4.57 -4.63 5.55
C PHE A 100 -3.98 -3.81 6.70
N THR A 101 -4.72 -3.67 7.78
CA THR A 101 -4.31 -2.90 8.96
C THR A 101 -3.09 -3.51 9.63
N GLU A 102 -3.06 -4.84 9.80
CA GLU A 102 -1.91 -5.55 10.37
C GLU A 102 -0.64 -5.32 9.54
N ILE A 103 -0.73 -5.57 8.22
CA ILE A 103 0.41 -5.44 7.32
C ILE A 103 0.87 -3.99 7.24
N PHE A 104 -0.05 -3.04 7.04
CA PHE A 104 0.28 -1.63 6.89
C PHE A 104 0.91 -1.05 8.17
N SER A 105 0.40 -1.43 9.34
CA SER A 105 0.98 -1.04 10.63
C SER A 105 2.42 -1.52 10.79
N SER A 106 2.74 -2.71 10.29
CA SER A 106 4.12 -3.22 10.30
C SER A 106 5.08 -2.40 9.42
N LEU A 107 4.55 -1.68 8.42
CA LEU A 107 5.33 -0.89 7.46
C LEU A 107 5.48 0.59 7.86
N ILE A 108 4.75 1.08 8.87
CA ILE A 108 4.76 2.49 9.30
C ILE A 108 6.18 2.97 9.64
N PHE A 109 7.03 2.09 10.18
CA PHE A 109 8.42 2.44 10.51
C PHE A 109 9.16 3.07 9.34
N PHE A 110 8.88 2.63 8.09
CA PHE A 110 9.56 3.13 6.91
C PHE A 110 9.34 4.63 6.73
N THR A 111 8.10 5.08 6.80
CA THR A 111 7.78 6.51 6.67
C THR A 111 8.28 7.32 7.85
N LEU A 112 8.21 6.76 9.07
CA LEU A 112 8.70 7.44 10.28
C LEU A 112 10.23 7.56 10.31
N GLU A 113 10.97 6.52 9.91
CA GLU A 113 12.43 6.60 9.83
C GLU A 113 12.86 7.51 8.68
N LEU A 114 12.18 7.41 7.53
CA LEU A 114 12.48 8.24 6.36
C LEU A 114 12.23 9.73 6.63
N SER A 115 11.22 10.06 7.42
CA SER A 115 10.94 11.45 7.83
C SER A 115 12.05 12.06 8.69
N LYS A 116 12.80 11.24 9.43
CA LYS A 116 13.91 11.66 10.31
C LYS A 116 15.26 11.77 9.58
N VAL A 117 15.34 11.36 8.31
CA VAL A 117 16.56 11.47 7.52
C VAL A 117 16.80 12.95 7.16
N ASP A 118 18.04 13.42 7.29
CA ASP A 118 18.39 14.80 6.93
C ASP A 118 18.30 15.08 5.44
N ASP A 119 18.15 16.38 5.07
CA ASP A 119 17.97 16.81 3.69
C ASP A 119 19.18 16.52 2.81
N VAL A 120 20.39 16.62 3.35
CA VAL A 120 21.62 16.37 2.60
C VAL A 120 21.66 14.92 2.15
N LYS A 121 21.30 14.00 3.04
CA LYS A 121 21.24 12.56 2.74
C LYS A 121 20.18 12.26 1.68
N ILE A 122 18.98 12.84 1.80
CA ILE A 122 17.91 12.66 0.82
C ILE A 122 18.33 13.19 -0.55
N GLN A 123 18.97 14.37 -0.61
CA GLN A 123 19.50 14.91 -1.86
C GLN A 123 20.56 13.99 -2.48
N SER A 124 21.44 13.41 -1.66
CA SER A 124 22.44 12.45 -2.15
C SER A 124 21.81 11.22 -2.81
N TRP A 125 20.68 10.73 -2.29
CA TRP A 125 19.92 9.63 -2.91
C TRP A 125 19.25 10.05 -4.21
N MET A 126 18.77 11.31 -4.31
CA MET A 126 18.06 11.84 -5.49
C MET A 126 18.95 12.25 -6.64
N ASN A 127 20.23 12.39 -6.42
CA ASN A 127 21.20 12.71 -7.49
C ASN A 127 21.40 11.57 -8.48
N ASN A 128 20.88 10.39 -8.20
CA ASN A 128 20.85 9.27 -9.14
C ASN A 128 19.58 9.35 -10.01
N ASN A 129 19.75 9.32 -11.35
CA ASN A 129 18.63 9.41 -12.30
C ASN A 129 17.50 8.41 -12.04
N ASN A 130 17.81 7.21 -11.56
CA ASN A 130 16.82 6.18 -11.25
C ASN A 130 15.99 6.48 -9.98
N SER A 131 16.49 7.35 -9.11
CA SER A 131 15.80 7.75 -7.87
C SER A 131 14.97 9.02 -8.02
N SER A 132 15.18 9.79 -9.08
CA SER A 132 14.52 11.09 -9.31
C SER A 132 12.98 10.99 -9.34
N LYS A 133 12.43 9.86 -9.79
CA LYS A 133 10.97 9.59 -9.78
C LYS A 133 10.34 9.65 -8.37
N TRP A 134 11.13 9.46 -7.32
CA TRP A 134 10.67 9.47 -5.92
C TRP A 134 10.67 10.87 -5.30
N LYS A 135 11.24 11.87 -5.97
CA LYS A 135 11.33 13.24 -5.45
C LYS A 135 9.98 13.84 -5.04
N PRO A 136 8.88 13.69 -5.81
CA PRO A 136 7.57 14.19 -5.37
C PRO A 136 7.08 13.54 -4.08
N TYR A 137 7.21 12.22 -3.95
CA TYR A 137 6.83 11.48 -2.76
C TYR A 137 7.60 11.93 -1.52
N LEU A 138 8.92 12.05 -1.64
CA LEU A 138 9.78 12.49 -0.54
C LEU A 138 9.47 13.93 -0.12
N ASN A 139 9.20 14.81 -1.07
CA ASN A 139 8.82 16.20 -0.78
C ASN A 139 7.49 16.27 0.01
N VAL A 140 6.50 15.45 -0.36
CA VAL A 140 5.22 15.37 0.37
C VAL A 140 5.44 14.83 1.78
N LEU A 141 6.24 13.78 1.94
CA LEU A 141 6.54 13.19 3.24
C LEU A 141 7.19 14.24 4.17
N ARG A 142 8.16 14.99 3.67
CA ARG A 142 8.86 16.01 4.46
C ARG A 142 7.97 17.19 4.87
N LYS A 143 7.03 17.59 4.04
CA LYS A 143 6.05 18.63 4.41
C LYS A 143 5.18 18.22 5.60
N ARG A 144 5.09 16.93 5.92
CA ARG A 144 4.36 16.41 7.08
C ARG A 144 5.17 16.42 8.38
N ASN A 145 6.52 16.52 8.30
CA ASN A 145 7.39 16.46 9.48
C ASN A 145 7.00 17.42 10.61
N PRO A 146 6.66 18.70 10.36
CA PRO A 146 6.27 19.61 11.43
C PRO A 146 4.98 19.22 12.18
N TYR A 147 4.21 18.28 11.63
CA TYR A 147 2.92 17.82 12.18
C TYR A 147 2.99 16.39 12.74
N LEU A 148 4.17 15.77 12.76
CA LEU A 148 4.36 14.49 13.41
C LEU A 148 4.54 14.73 14.90
N LEU A 149 3.79 14.00 15.72
CA LEU A 149 3.99 13.96 17.18
C LEU A 149 5.33 13.25 17.47
N ASP A 150 6.04 13.77 18.47
CA ASP A 150 7.30 13.20 19.00
C ASP A 150 7.05 11.83 19.65
#